data_a37c9adf289c4a21f6d648a21c1e59b1
#
_entry.id   a37c9adf289c4a21f6d648a21c1e59b1
#
_cell.length_a   1.000
_cell.length_b   1.000
_cell.length_c   1.000
_cell.angle_alpha   90.00
_cell.angle_beta   90.00
_cell.angle_gamma   90.00
#
_symmetry.space_group_name_H-M   'P 1'
#
loop_
_entity.id
_entity.type
_entity.pdbx_description
1 polymer ?
#
loop_
_entity_poly.entity_id
_entity_poly.type
_entity_poly.pdbx_seq_one_letter_code
_entity_poly.pdbx_strand_id
1 'polypeptide(L)'
;MKYGRNIAISVMCVLLGMMMAWQYKSIDYNEREKSLERKSVEELKDELIREQRNNENLTARNAELERENKEYENAKGDVTKETQILKHELERARIIAGLVDVKGKGIVITIDNDLVDVTESNLLNVVNELRASDAQAISINDERIVGSSEIREAGRKYIMINGKQMRAPFVIKAIANPDKLERALMLLGGVLDSMEDLKVELRKEDNIIIYKVRDDGSVIKTDMLTPVYQ
;
A
#
# COMPACT_ATOMS: atom_id res chain seq x y z
N MET A 1 -26.09 19.03 -73.20
CA MET A 1 -24.77 18.68 -72.71
C MET A 1 -24.41 19.19 -71.25
N LYS A 2 -25.13 20.15 -70.71
CA LYS A 2 -24.79 20.69 -69.31
C LYS A 2 -25.25 19.77 -68.18
N TYR A 3 -26.32 19.02 -68.27
CA TYR A 3 -26.86 18.13 -67.25
C TYR A 3 -25.98 16.91 -66.97
N GLY A 4 -25.40 16.29 -68.00
CA GLY A 4 -24.52 15.12 -67.80
C GLY A 4 -23.21 15.43 -67.00
N ARG A 5 -22.70 16.65 -67.23
CA ARG A 5 -21.50 17.10 -66.50
C ARG A 5 -21.76 17.34 -65.01
N ASN A 6 -22.92 17.87 -64.67
CA ASN A 6 -23.30 18.10 -63.26
C ASN A 6 -23.57 16.77 -62.51
N ILE A 7 -24.21 15.80 -63.20
CA ILE A 7 -24.42 14.45 -62.63
C ILE A 7 -23.11 13.73 -62.43
N ALA A 8 -22.15 13.81 -63.35
CA ALA A 8 -20.85 13.21 -63.22
C ALA A 8 -20.07 13.80 -62.02
N ILE A 9 -20.12 15.12 -61.80
CA ILE A 9 -19.50 15.79 -60.66
C ILE A 9 -20.15 15.35 -59.35
N SER A 10 -21.46 15.25 -59.26
CA SER A 10 -22.18 14.80 -58.08
C SER A 10 -21.83 13.35 -57.71
N VAL A 11 -21.74 12.46 -58.67
CA VAL A 11 -21.32 11.06 -58.44
C VAL A 11 -19.89 10.98 -57.93
N MET A 12 -18.99 11.82 -58.51
CA MET A 12 -17.59 11.85 -58.08
C MET A 12 -17.45 12.38 -56.63
N CYS A 13 -18.21 13.39 -56.23
CA CYS A 13 -18.24 13.89 -54.85
C CYS A 13 -18.77 12.84 -53.86
N VAL A 14 -19.80 12.07 -54.23
CA VAL A 14 -20.33 10.98 -53.39
C VAL A 14 -19.29 9.88 -53.22
N LEU A 15 -18.58 9.47 -54.28
CA LEU A 15 -17.52 8.46 -54.20
C LEU A 15 -16.36 8.93 -53.35
N LEU A 16 -15.94 10.18 -53.47
CA LEU A 16 -14.89 10.76 -52.62
C LEU A 16 -15.32 10.83 -51.15
N GLY A 17 -16.55 11.21 -50.88
CA GLY A 17 -17.09 11.23 -49.50
C GLY A 17 -17.15 9.83 -48.88
N MET A 18 -17.52 8.82 -49.67
CA MET A 18 -17.55 7.43 -49.23
C MET A 18 -16.16 6.87 -48.97
N MET A 19 -15.18 7.23 -49.79
CA MET A 19 -13.77 6.87 -49.58
C MET A 19 -13.19 7.51 -48.32
N MET A 20 -13.46 8.80 -48.10
CA MET A 20 -13.03 9.50 -46.86
C MET A 20 -13.68 8.88 -45.61
N ALA A 21 -14.96 8.57 -45.65
CA ALA A 21 -15.66 7.94 -44.53
C ALA A 21 -15.09 6.55 -44.20
N TRP A 22 -14.73 5.78 -45.23
CA TRP A 22 -14.13 4.45 -45.06
C TRP A 22 -12.70 4.53 -44.53
N GLN A 23 -11.90 5.49 -45.00
CA GLN A 23 -10.56 5.76 -44.45
C GLN A 23 -10.63 6.20 -42.99
N TYR A 24 -11.54 7.10 -42.63
CA TYR A 24 -11.73 7.54 -41.24
C TYR A 24 -12.10 6.38 -40.30
N LYS A 25 -13.05 5.55 -40.75
CA LYS A 25 -13.47 4.35 -40.01
C LYS A 25 -12.32 3.33 -39.83
N SER A 26 -11.48 3.17 -40.84
CA SER A 26 -10.31 2.26 -40.81
C SER A 26 -9.22 2.77 -39.85
N ILE A 27 -9.00 4.08 -39.79
CA ILE A 27 -8.03 4.70 -38.90
C ILE A 27 -8.49 4.54 -37.42
N ASP A 28 -9.75 4.85 -37.14
CA ASP A 28 -10.32 4.73 -35.78
C ASP A 28 -10.28 3.27 -35.25
N TYR A 29 -10.55 2.30 -36.12
CA TYR A 29 -10.47 0.88 -35.79
C TYR A 29 -9.02 0.45 -35.47
N ASN A 30 -8.07 0.82 -36.31
CA ASN A 30 -6.66 0.50 -36.12
C ASN A 30 -6.03 1.19 -34.87
N GLU A 31 -6.47 2.41 -34.53
CA GLU A 31 -6.02 3.08 -33.31
C GLU A 31 -6.54 2.41 -32.04
N ARG A 32 -7.80 1.98 -32.05
CA ARG A 32 -8.39 1.22 -30.94
C ARG A 32 -7.70 -0.14 -30.73
N GLU A 33 -7.44 -0.87 -31.80
CA GLU A 33 -6.75 -2.16 -31.73
C GLU A 33 -5.33 -2.00 -31.21
N LYS A 34 -4.57 -1.02 -31.70
CA LYS A 34 -3.23 -0.68 -31.21
C LYS A 34 -3.23 -0.19 -29.75
N SER A 35 -4.28 0.50 -29.31
CA SER A 35 -4.39 0.95 -27.94
C SER A 35 -4.65 -0.20 -26.96
N LEU A 36 -5.44 -1.20 -27.37
CA LEU A 36 -5.70 -2.42 -26.63
C LEU A 36 -4.45 -3.31 -26.54
N GLU A 37 -3.73 -3.49 -27.64
CA GLU A 37 -2.47 -4.22 -27.67
C GLU A 37 -1.40 -3.56 -26.77
N ARG A 38 -1.28 -2.23 -26.80
CA ARG A 38 -0.35 -1.48 -25.94
C ARG A 38 -0.69 -1.64 -24.47
N LYS A 39 -1.97 -1.54 -24.09
CA LYS A 39 -2.42 -1.77 -22.72
C LYS A 39 -2.09 -3.19 -22.25
N SER A 40 -2.37 -4.18 -23.08
CA SER A 40 -2.06 -5.59 -22.75
C SER A 40 -0.56 -5.83 -22.58
N VAL A 41 0.29 -5.21 -23.44
CA VAL A 41 1.76 -5.30 -23.30
C VAL A 41 2.26 -4.58 -22.05
N GLU A 42 1.65 -3.46 -21.69
CA GLU A 42 2.01 -2.70 -20.50
C GLU A 42 1.62 -3.43 -19.22
N GLU A 43 0.41 -3.99 -19.19
CA GLU A 43 -0.07 -4.87 -18.09
C GLU A 43 0.83 -6.10 -17.90
N LEU A 44 1.21 -6.77 -19.00
CA LEU A 44 2.13 -7.91 -18.96
C LEU A 44 3.54 -7.52 -18.49
N LYS A 45 4.04 -6.35 -18.84
CA LYS A 45 5.31 -5.84 -18.33
C LYS A 45 5.25 -5.56 -16.82
N ASP A 46 4.16 -4.96 -16.36
CA ASP A 46 3.97 -4.68 -14.94
C ASP A 46 3.85 -5.98 -14.14
N GLU A 47 3.13 -6.96 -14.67
CA GLU A 47 3.04 -8.30 -14.08
C GLU A 47 4.41 -8.99 -14.04
N LEU A 48 5.17 -8.94 -15.12
CA LEU A 48 6.54 -9.48 -15.16
C LEU A 48 7.47 -8.81 -14.14
N ILE A 49 7.41 -7.48 -14.02
CA ILE A 49 8.20 -6.73 -13.03
C ILE A 49 7.76 -7.12 -11.62
N ARG A 50 6.47 -7.30 -11.39
CA ARG A 50 5.94 -7.72 -10.10
C ARG A 50 6.40 -9.14 -9.73
N GLU A 51 6.31 -10.08 -10.68
CA GLU A 51 6.77 -11.45 -10.49
C GLU A 51 8.30 -11.53 -10.31
N GLN A 52 9.07 -10.73 -11.04
CA GLN A 52 10.51 -10.66 -10.87
C GLN A 52 10.88 -10.15 -9.47
N ARG A 53 10.24 -9.09 -9.00
CA ARG A 53 10.44 -8.59 -7.63
C ARG A 53 10.05 -9.60 -6.57
N ASN A 54 8.94 -10.32 -6.80
CA ASN A 54 8.49 -11.39 -5.91
C ASN A 54 9.52 -12.52 -5.85
N ASN A 55 10.07 -12.91 -6.98
CA ASN A 55 11.12 -13.93 -7.08
C ASN A 55 12.42 -13.48 -6.39
N GLU A 56 12.85 -12.23 -6.58
CA GLU A 56 13.99 -11.65 -5.88
C GLU A 56 13.80 -11.66 -4.35
N ASN A 57 12.61 -11.26 -3.88
CA ASN A 57 12.27 -11.29 -2.46
C ASN A 57 12.26 -12.71 -1.89
N LEU A 58 11.68 -13.67 -2.62
CA LEU A 58 11.67 -15.08 -2.21
C LEU A 58 13.08 -15.66 -2.19
N THR A 59 13.92 -15.33 -3.15
CA THR A 59 15.31 -15.77 -3.21
C THR A 59 16.12 -15.21 -2.03
N ALA A 60 15.95 -13.92 -1.74
CA ALA A 60 16.57 -13.29 -0.58
C ALA A 60 16.11 -13.92 0.74
N ARG A 61 14.80 -14.22 0.84
CA ARG A 61 14.24 -14.86 2.03
C ARG A 61 14.73 -16.30 2.20
N ASN A 62 14.85 -17.06 1.10
CA ASN A 62 15.44 -18.41 1.14
C ASN A 62 16.89 -18.37 1.63
N ALA A 63 17.71 -17.44 1.11
CA ALA A 63 19.10 -17.30 1.54
C ALA A 63 19.21 -16.90 3.04
N GLU A 64 18.29 -16.06 3.53
CA GLU A 64 18.20 -15.70 4.94
C GLU A 64 17.85 -16.91 5.81
N LEU A 65 16.83 -17.69 5.42
CA LEU A 65 16.41 -18.92 6.13
C LEU A 65 17.51 -19.99 6.13
N GLU A 66 18.25 -20.16 5.04
CA GLU A 66 19.38 -21.07 5.00
C GLU A 66 20.50 -20.65 5.94
N ARG A 67 20.74 -19.34 6.06
CA ARG A 67 21.73 -18.82 7.01
C ARG A 67 21.29 -19.04 8.46
N GLU A 68 20.03 -18.71 8.77
CA GLU A 68 19.44 -18.95 10.08
C GLU A 68 19.54 -20.45 10.44
N ASN A 69 19.21 -21.35 9.52
CA ASN A 69 19.29 -22.79 9.74
C ASN A 69 20.73 -23.26 10.03
N LYS A 70 21.71 -22.74 9.29
CA LYS A 70 23.15 -23.04 9.57
C LYS A 70 23.58 -22.51 10.93
N GLU A 71 23.10 -21.34 11.36
CA GLU A 71 23.40 -20.80 12.67
C GLU A 71 22.83 -21.68 13.79
N TYR A 72 21.59 -22.19 13.63
CA TYR A 72 20.99 -23.17 14.55
C TYR A 72 21.78 -24.49 14.59
N GLU A 73 22.13 -25.04 13.44
CA GLU A 73 22.93 -26.26 13.34
C GLU A 73 24.31 -26.12 14.03
N ASN A 74 24.98 -24.98 13.83
CA ASN A 74 26.27 -24.68 14.45
C ASN A 74 26.19 -24.40 15.96
N ALA A 75 25.02 -23.98 16.45
CA ALA A 75 24.78 -23.71 17.88
C ALA A 75 24.39 -24.97 18.64
N LYS A 76 24.00 -26.05 17.96
CA LYS A 76 23.50 -27.28 18.54
C LYS A 76 24.53 -27.89 19.50
N GLY A 77 24.15 -27.99 20.78
CA GLY A 77 25.03 -28.49 21.86
C GLY A 77 25.82 -27.42 22.61
N ASP A 78 25.78 -26.15 22.20
CA ASP A 78 26.36 -25.03 22.96
C ASP A 78 25.22 -24.21 23.59
N VAL A 79 24.91 -24.50 24.84
CA VAL A 79 23.81 -23.88 25.61
C VAL A 79 23.86 -22.34 25.56
N THR A 80 25.05 -21.75 25.52
CA THR A 80 25.22 -20.30 25.48
C THR A 80 24.79 -19.72 24.13
N LYS A 81 25.18 -20.36 23.02
CA LYS A 81 24.81 -19.95 21.68
C LYS A 81 23.33 -20.18 21.40
N GLU A 82 22.80 -21.32 21.79
CA GLU A 82 21.36 -21.61 21.71
C GLU A 82 20.53 -20.56 22.45
N THR A 83 20.96 -20.18 23.67
CA THR A 83 20.27 -19.15 24.45
C THR A 83 20.33 -17.78 23.77
N GLN A 84 21.43 -17.42 23.10
CA GLN A 84 21.54 -16.16 22.37
C GLN A 84 20.62 -16.13 21.15
N ILE A 85 20.55 -17.22 20.38
CA ILE A 85 19.66 -17.36 19.24
C ILE A 85 18.20 -17.23 19.67
N LEU A 86 17.80 -17.95 20.71
CA LEU A 86 16.43 -17.90 21.24
C LEU A 86 16.06 -16.49 21.76
N LYS A 87 16.99 -15.77 22.38
CA LYS A 87 16.76 -14.37 22.77
C LYS A 87 16.54 -13.46 21.58
N HIS A 88 17.34 -13.61 20.53
CA HIS A 88 17.20 -12.84 19.30
C HIS A 88 15.86 -13.10 18.61
N GLU A 89 15.46 -14.38 18.50
CA GLU A 89 14.17 -14.79 17.97
C GLU A 89 13.00 -14.22 18.77
N LEU A 90 13.09 -14.29 20.10
CA LEU A 90 12.09 -13.71 20.99
C LEU A 90 11.97 -12.19 20.79
N GLU A 91 13.07 -11.49 20.67
CA GLU A 91 13.07 -10.04 20.44
C GLU A 91 12.44 -9.70 19.08
N ARG A 92 12.81 -10.43 18.04
CA ARG A 92 12.21 -10.29 16.70
C ARG A 92 10.71 -10.55 16.72
N ALA A 93 10.26 -11.62 17.38
CA ALA A 93 8.85 -11.92 17.55
C ALA A 93 8.10 -10.81 18.30
N ARG A 94 8.70 -10.24 19.36
CA ARG A 94 8.14 -9.12 20.11
C ARG A 94 8.03 -7.83 19.30
N ILE A 95 9.01 -7.55 18.42
CA ILE A 95 8.95 -6.41 17.47
C ILE A 95 7.77 -6.57 16.52
N ILE A 96 7.63 -7.75 15.90
CA ILE A 96 6.55 -8.07 14.94
C ILE A 96 5.19 -8.00 15.63
N ALA A 97 5.07 -8.54 16.82
CA ALA A 97 3.84 -8.47 17.63
C ALA A 97 3.52 -7.06 18.15
N GLY A 98 4.45 -6.09 18.01
CA GLY A 98 4.26 -4.73 18.52
C GLY A 98 4.46 -4.57 20.03
N LEU A 99 5.09 -5.53 20.69
CA LEU A 99 5.26 -5.59 22.15
C LEU A 99 6.47 -4.78 22.67
N VAL A 100 7.22 -4.14 21.79
CA VAL A 100 8.36 -3.29 22.12
C VAL A 100 8.29 -1.99 21.33
N ASP A 101 8.87 -0.94 21.92
CA ASP A 101 9.04 0.34 21.23
C ASP A 101 10.03 0.17 20.09
N VAL A 102 9.75 0.83 18.97
CA VAL A 102 10.61 0.77 17.79
C VAL A 102 10.93 2.16 17.29
N LYS A 103 12.11 2.30 16.69
CA LYS A 103 12.54 3.55 16.05
C LYS A 103 13.09 3.28 14.65
N GLY A 104 12.90 4.22 13.75
CA GLY A 104 13.44 4.14 12.40
C GLY A 104 13.10 5.37 11.58
N LYS A 105 13.58 5.39 10.36
CA LYS A 105 13.19 6.41 9.38
C LYS A 105 11.83 6.10 8.77
N GLY A 106 11.13 7.13 8.34
CA GLY A 106 9.80 6.95 7.76
C GLY A 106 9.11 8.26 7.44
N ILE A 107 7.79 8.26 7.57
CA ILE A 107 6.95 9.43 7.33
C ILE A 107 6.00 9.68 8.51
N VAL A 108 5.65 10.95 8.66
CA VAL A 108 4.60 11.42 9.56
C VAL A 108 3.54 12.11 8.72
N ILE A 109 2.29 11.65 8.83
CA ILE A 109 1.14 12.19 8.13
C ILE A 109 0.21 12.80 9.18
N THR A 110 -0.14 14.06 9.02
CA THR A 110 -1.15 14.73 9.86
C THR A 110 -2.40 14.94 9.02
N ILE A 111 -3.53 14.41 9.48
CA ILE A 111 -4.83 14.56 8.83
C ILE A 111 -5.76 15.32 9.77
N ASP A 112 -6.23 16.47 9.32
CA ASP A 112 -7.15 17.30 10.08
C ASP A 112 -8.43 17.59 9.27
N ASN A 113 -9.47 17.99 9.97
CA ASN A 113 -10.71 18.43 9.36
C ASN A 113 -10.46 19.71 8.56
N ASP A 114 -11.11 19.82 7.41
CA ASP A 114 -11.18 21.06 6.64
C ASP A 114 -12.63 21.28 6.17
N LEU A 115 -12.97 20.98 4.93
CA LEU A 115 -14.34 21.08 4.42
C LEU A 115 -15.24 19.97 4.97
N VAL A 116 -14.65 18.82 5.30
CA VAL A 116 -15.33 17.65 5.86
C VAL A 116 -14.64 17.15 7.13
N ASP A 117 -15.34 16.34 7.91
CA ASP A 117 -14.73 15.67 9.07
C ASP A 117 -13.97 14.41 8.61
N VAL A 118 -12.82 14.11 9.25
CA VAL A 118 -12.06 12.86 9.04
C VAL A 118 -12.89 11.67 9.48
N THR A 119 -12.98 10.65 8.64
CA THR A 119 -13.71 9.40 8.88
C THR A 119 -12.79 8.24 9.21
N GLU A 120 -13.33 7.16 9.78
CA GLU A 120 -12.58 5.91 9.97
C GLU A 120 -12.08 5.32 8.65
N SER A 121 -12.86 5.46 7.57
CA SER A 121 -12.47 5.00 6.24
C SER A 121 -11.24 5.71 5.71
N ASN A 122 -11.09 7.01 5.98
CA ASN A 122 -9.89 7.75 5.63
C ASN A 122 -8.66 7.15 6.32
N LEU A 123 -8.74 6.91 7.63
CA LEU A 123 -7.63 6.33 8.40
C LEU A 123 -7.32 4.89 7.97
N LEU A 124 -8.34 4.07 7.72
CA LEU A 124 -8.18 2.70 7.26
C LEU A 124 -7.51 2.64 5.88
N ASN A 125 -7.90 3.51 4.94
CA ASN A 125 -7.30 3.58 3.62
C ASN A 125 -5.82 3.95 3.71
N VAL A 126 -5.45 4.94 4.53
CA VAL A 126 -4.04 5.31 4.76
C VAL A 126 -3.26 4.15 5.38
N VAL A 127 -3.80 3.50 6.42
CA VAL A 127 -3.13 2.36 7.07
C VAL A 127 -2.93 1.19 6.09
N ASN A 128 -3.93 0.89 5.25
CA ASN A 128 -3.84 -0.17 4.26
C ASN A 128 -2.80 0.15 3.18
N GLU A 129 -2.75 1.39 2.70
CA GLU A 129 -1.75 1.83 1.73
C GLU A 129 -0.33 1.78 2.32
N LEU A 130 -0.15 2.22 3.57
CA LEU A 130 1.12 2.10 4.28
C LEU A 130 1.56 0.64 4.42
N ARG A 131 0.65 -0.29 4.74
CA ARG A 131 0.93 -1.73 4.80
C ARG A 131 1.30 -2.30 3.43
N ALA A 132 0.57 -1.95 2.38
CA ALA A 132 0.86 -2.36 1.01
C ALA A 132 2.22 -1.85 0.52
N SER A 133 2.71 -0.76 1.11
CA SER A 133 4.00 -0.13 0.81
C SER A 133 5.14 -0.56 1.74
N ASP A 134 4.99 -1.70 2.42
CA ASP A 134 5.98 -2.31 3.33
C ASP A 134 6.26 -1.51 4.61
N ALA A 135 5.29 -0.78 5.16
CA ALA A 135 5.43 -0.19 6.47
C ALA A 135 5.63 -1.28 7.54
N GLN A 136 6.76 -1.23 8.25
CA GLN A 136 7.14 -2.20 9.27
C GLN A 136 6.47 -1.91 10.63
N ALA A 137 6.15 -0.65 10.87
CA ALA A 137 5.44 -0.21 12.06
C ALA A 137 4.58 1.01 11.74
N ILE A 138 3.38 1.05 12.28
CA ILE A 138 2.42 2.14 12.10
C ILE A 138 1.82 2.50 13.47
N SER A 139 1.61 3.79 13.72
CA SER A 139 0.80 4.28 14.85
C SER A 139 -0.10 5.42 14.43
N ILE A 140 -1.22 5.60 15.13
CA ILE A 140 -2.12 6.75 15.00
C ILE A 140 -2.26 7.38 16.37
N ASN A 141 -1.90 8.67 16.52
CA ASN A 141 -1.90 9.40 17.79
C ASN A 141 -1.23 8.58 18.91
N ASP A 142 -0.05 8.03 18.60
CA ASP A 142 0.79 7.16 19.45
C ASP A 142 0.20 5.79 19.81
N GLU A 143 -1.00 5.45 19.33
CA GLU A 143 -1.52 4.07 19.44
C GLU A 143 -0.94 3.20 18.32
N ARG A 144 -0.20 2.15 18.68
CA ARG A 144 0.41 1.18 17.77
C ARG A 144 -0.66 0.40 17.03
N ILE A 145 -0.56 0.31 15.70
CA ILE A 145 -1.45 -0.48 14.86
C ILE A 145 -0.82 -1.84 14.58
N VAL A 146 -1.47 -2.88 15.04
CA VAL A 146 -1.10 -4.31 14.87
C VAL A 146 -2.23 -5.07 14.20
N GLY A 147 -2.09 -6.37 13.99
CA GLY A 147 -3.10 -7.20 13.33
C GLY A 147 -4.46 -7.25 14.03
N SER A 148 -4.49 -7.10 15.36
CA SER A 148 -5.71 -7.08 16.19
C SER A 148 -6.23 -5.68 16.48
N SER A 149 -5.60 -4.64 15.95
CA SER A 149 -6.06 -3.26 16.16
C SER A 149 -7.38 -2.98 15.48
N GLU A 150 -8.25 -2.26 16.17
CA GLU A 150 -9.52 -1.76 15.66
C GLU A 150 -9.43 -0.26 15.34
N ILE A 151 -10.04 0.14 14.24
CA ILE A 151 -10.32 1.53 13.88
C ILE A 151 -11.80 1.56 13.51
N ARG A 152 -12.62 2.28 14.27
CA ARG A 152 -14.07 2.33 14.04
C ARG A 152 -14.66 3.68 14.43
N GLU A 153 -15.74 4.04 13.81
CA GLU A 153 -16.51 5.22 14.20
C GLU A 153 -17.05 5.09 15.65
N ALA A 154 -16.99 6.17 16.40
CA ALA A 154 -17.46 6.24 17.78
C ALA A 154 -18.40 7.44 18.01
N GLY A 155 -19.28 7.71 17.03
CA GLY A 155 -20.18 8.85 16.99
C GLY A 155 -19.59 10.05 16.23
N ARG A 156 -20.38 11.12 16.12
CA ARG A 156 -19.96 12.29 15.33
C ARG A 156 -18.60 12.81 15.79
N LYS A 157 -17.65 12.95 14.84
CA LYS A 157 -16.30 13.53 15.03
C LYS A 157 -15.35 12.73 15.90
N TYR A 158 -15.70 11.52 16.30
CA TYR A 158 -14.84 10.66 17.10
C TYR A 158 -14.59 9.34 16.41
N ILE A 159 -13.34 8.92 16.43
CA ILE A 159 -12.90 7.62 15.94
C ILE A 159 -12.28 6.86 17.12
N MET A 160 -12.67 5.62 17.29
CA MET A 160 -12.10 4.73 18.30
C MET A 160 -10.96 3.95 17.67
N ILE A 161 -9.80 4.00 18.31
CA ILE A 161 -8.59 3.28 17.91
C ILE A 161 -8.12 2.49 19.12
N ASN A 162 -8.09 1.18 19.01
CA ASN A 162 -7.71 0.28 20.12
C ASN A 162 -8.49 0.57 21.42
N GLY A 163 -9.80 0.81 21.32
CA GLY A 163 -10.64 1.14 22.46
C GLY A 163 -10.49 2.56 23.01
N LYS A 164 -9.66 3.41 22.40
CA LYS A 164 -9.44 4.80 22.82
C LYS A 164 -10.12 5.75 21.85
N GLN A 165 -10.99 6.62 22.38
CA GLN A 165 -11.71 7.61 21.59
C GLN A 165 -10.82 8.80 21.26
N MET A 166 -10.72 9.13 19.98
CA MET A 166 -9.88 10.20 19.44
C MET A 166 -10.65 11.07 18.46
N ARG A 167 -10.12 12.25 18.22
CA ARG A 167 -10.62 13.21 17.22
C ARG A 167 -9.47 13.82 16.43
N ALA A 168 -9.77 14.46 15.32
CA ALA A 168 -8.78 15.19 14.54
C ALA A 168 -8.10 16.30 15.39
N PRO A 169 -6.83 16.63 15.13
CA PRO A 169 -6.01 16.03 14.07
C PRO A 169 -5.52 14.62 14.40
N PHE A 170 -5.41 13.79 13.36
CA PHE A 170 -4.81 12.46 13.48
C PHE A 170 -3.38 12.49 12.98
N VAL A 171 -2.44 12.10 13.81
CA VAL A 171 -1.01 11.99 13.49
C VAL A 171 -0.67 10.53 13.26
N ILE A 172 -0.45 10.16 12.00
CA ILE A 172 -0.07 8.80 11.60
C ILE A 172 1.44 8.77 11.41
N LYS A 173 2.12 7.88 12.12
CA LYS A 173 3.56 7.63 11.98
C LYS A 173 3.77 6.28 11.35
N ALA A 174 4.65 6.19 10.36
CA ALA A 174 5.00 4.93 9.71
C ALA A 174 6.51 4.81 9.53
N ILE A 175 7.07 3.67 9.90
CA ILE A 175 8.49 3.34 9.76
C ILE A 175 8.66 2.42 8.56
N ALA A 176 9.34 2.90 7.52
CA ALA A 176 9.80 2.18 6.33
C ALA A 176 10.72 3.09 5.49
N ASN A 177 10.95 2.73 4.22
CA ASN A 177 11.62 3.64 3.27
C ASN A 177 10.72 4.87 2.99
N PRO A 178 11.11 6.10 3.39
CA PRO A 178 10.26 7.29 3.29
C PRO A 178 9.85 7.62 1.85
N ASP A 179 10.78 7.43 0.89
CA ASP A 179 10.52 7.74 -0.52
C ASP A 179 9.53 6.75 -1.14
N LYS A 180 9.56 5.49 -0.67
CA LYS A 180 8.59 4.48 -1.12
C LYS A 180 7.19 4.80 -0.61
N LEU A 181 7.08 5.11 0.68
CA LEU A 181 5.80 5.47 1.32
C LEU A 181 5.19 6.73 0.70
N GLU A 182 6.00 7.79 0.51
CA GLU A 182 5.52 9.04 -0.10
C GLU A 182 4.98 8.81 -1.50
N ARG A 183 5.74 8.10 -2.38
CA ARG A 183 5.28 7.82 -3.75
C ARG A 183 3.97 7.03 -3.79
N ALA A 184 3.79 6.08 -2.89
CA ALA A 184 2.57 5.28 -2.84
C ALA A 184 1.36 6.12 -2.44
N LEU A 185 1.52 6.94 -1.41
CA LEU A 185 0.45 7.79 -0.90
C LEU A 185 0.07 8.94 -1.85
N MET A 186 1.06 9.50 -2.57
CA MET A 186 0.88 10.61 -3.51
C MET A 186 0.60 10.14 -4.95
N LEU A 187 0.31 8.85 -5.16
CA LEU A 187 -0.04 8.36 -6.49
C LEU A 187 -1.32 9.05 -6.98
N LEU A 188 -1.33 9.45 -8.25
CA LEU A 188 -2.50 10.08 -8.89
C LEU A 188 -3.72 9.13 -8.80
N GLY A 189 -4.84 9.61 -8.26
CA GLY A 189 -6.01 8.79 -7.91
C GLY A 189 -5.80 7.91 -6.67
N GLY A 190 -4.71 8.12 -5.91
CA GLY A 190 -4.38 7.37 -4.71
C GLY A 190 -5.09 7.87 -3.45
N VAL A 191 -4.60 7.39 -2.30
CA VAL A 191 -5.28 7.62 -1.02
C VAL A 191 -5.32 9.09 -0.62
N LEU A 192 -4.22 9.84 -0.79
CA LEU A 192 -4.21 11.26 -0.41
C LEU A 192 -4.98 12.14 -1.41
N ASP A 193 -4.97 11.76 -2.68
CA ASP A 193 -5.76 12.45 -3.72
C ASP A 193 -7.27 12.36 -3.46
N SER A 194 -7.72 11.24 -2.88
CA SER A 194 -9.11 11.05 -2.45
C SER A 194 -9.52 11.85 -1.20
N MET A 195 -8.59 12.60 -0.61
CA MET A 195 -8.75 13.38 0.62
C MET A 195 -8.57 14.89 0.40
N GLU A 196 -8.88 15.39 -0.82
CA GLU A 196 -8.74 16.82 -1.16
C GLU A 196 -9.54 17.77 -0.27
N ASP A 197 -10.66 17.27 0.31
CA ASP A 197 -11.51 18.03 1.23
C ASP A 197 -11.00 18.02 2.70
N LEU A 198 -9.84 17.40 2.96
CA LEU A 198 -9.19 17.32 4.26
C LEU A 198 -7.85 18.06 4.23
N LYS A 199 -7.45 18.57 5.38
CA LYS A 199 -6.11 19.12 5.54
C LYS A 199 -5.12 18.01 5.81
N VAL A 200 -4.27 17.68 4.82
CA VAL A 200 -3.26 16.63 4.93
C VAL A 200 -1.86 17.20 4.81
N GLU A 201 -1.00 16.93 5.79
CA GLU A 201 0.42 17.28 5.79
C GLU A 201 1.25 16.00 5.88
N LEU A 202 2.23 15.83 4.99
CA LEU A 202 3.16 14.71 4.99
C LEU A 202 4.59 15.22 5.16
N ARG A 203 5.34 14.61 6.09
CA ARG A 203 6.74 14.92 6.36
C ARG A 203 7.56 13.64 6.45
N LYS A 204 8.79 13.66 5.94
CA LYS A 204 9.78 12.60 6.14
C LYS A 204 10.58 12.89 7.39
N GLU A 205 10.84 11.87 8.17
CA GLU A 205 11.64 11.96 9.39
C GLU A 205 12.59 10.77 9.50
N ASP A 206 13.84 11.03 9.90
CA ASP A 206 14.87 9.99 10.01
C ASP A 206 14.82 9.24 11.35
N ASN A 207 14.10 9.77 12.33
CA ASN A 207 14.06 9.20 13.67
C ASN A 207 12.63 9.24 14.25
N ILE A 208 11.76 8.40 13.73
CA ILE A 208 10.40 8.21 14.23
C ILE A 208 10.43 7.18 15.33
N ILE A 209 9.80 7.48 16.47
CA ILE A 209 9.56 6.54 17.55
C ILE A 209 8.09 6.14 17.54
N ILE A 210 7.84 4.83 17.52
CA ILE A 210 6.52 4.24 17.65
C ILE A 210 6.52 3.34 18.88
N TYR A 211 5.66 3.67 19.84
CA TYR A 211 5.57 2.96 21.09
C TYR A 211 4.96 1.57 20.92
N LYS A 212 5.19 0.70 21.88
CA LYS A 212 4.57 -0.64 21.95
C LYS A 212 3.05 -0.54 22.13
N VAL A 213 2.37 -1.63 21.82
CA VAL A 213 0.96 -1.80 22.16
C VAL A 213 0.78 -1.75 23.66
N ARG A 214 -0.36 -1.30 24.15
CA ARG A 214 -0.69 -1.33 25.57
C ARG A 214 -0.73 -2.77 26.11
N ASP A 215 -0.15 -2.95 27.28
CA ASP A 215 0.02 -4.23 27.97
C ASP A 215 -1.19 -4.63 28.84
N ASP A 216 -2.36 -4.04 28.59
CA ASP A 216 -3.57 -4.25 29.39
C ASP A 216 -4.49 -5.37 28.84
N GLY A 217 -4.05 -6.10 27.83
CA GLY A 217 -4.82 -7.14 27.16
C GLY A 217 -5.97 -6.60 26.28
N SER A 218 -6.10 -5.28 26.14
CA SER A 218 -7.19 -4.69 25.36
C SER A 218 -7.03 -4.86 23.85
N VAL A 219 -5.79 -4.89 23.35
CA VAL A 219 -5.48 -4.93 21.92
C VAL A 219 -5.07 -6.34 21.47
N ILE A 220 -4.15 -6.98 22.17
CA ILE A 220 -3.69 -8.35 21.88
C ILE A 220 -4.35 -9.31 22.86
N LYS A 221 -5.19 -10.21 22.33
CA LYS A 221 -5.90 -11.22 23.11
C LYS A 221 -5.47 -12.60 22.62
N THR A 222 -4.96 -13.42 23.53
CA THR A 222 -4.47 -14.78 23.25
C THR A 222 -4.99 -15.82 24.21
N ASP A 223 -5.80 -15.43 25.18
CA ASP A 223 -6.32 -16.24 26.28
C ASP A 223 -7.16 -17.44 25.83
N MET A 224 -7.75 -17.38 24.63
CA MET A 224 -8.53 -18.49 24.04
C MET A 224 -7.75 -19.28 22.98
N LEU A 225 -6.48 -18.95 22.73
CA LEU A 225 -5.69 -19.59 21.67
C LEU A 225 -4.77 -20.66 22.27
N THR A 226 -4.83 -21.88 21.74
CA THR A 226 -3.94 -22.97 22.11
C THR A 226 -3.10 -23.33 20.86
N PRO A 227 -1.77 -23.31 20.93
CA PRO A 227 -0.93 -23.68 19.81
C PRO A 227 -1.08 -25.18 19.50
N VAL A 228 -1.15 -25.55 18.24
CA VAL A 228 -1.12 -26.93 17.77
C VAL A 228 0.29 -27.21 17.26
N TYR A 229 1.02 -28.06 17.98
CA TYR A 229 2.33 -28.54 17.55
C TYR A 229 2.13 -29.81 16.71
N GLN A 230 2.70 -29.84 15.50
CA GLN A 230 2.75 -31.03 14.64
C GLN A 230 4.09 -31.74 14.78
#